data_9659034955f7dc5907e30d0e6374b73c
#
_entry.id   9659034955f7dc5907e30d0e6374b73c
#
_cell.length_a   1.000
_cell.length_b   1.000
_cell.length_c   1.000
_cell.angle_alpha   90.00
_cell.angle_beta   90.00
_cell.angle_gamma   90.00
#
_symmetry.space_group_name_H-M   'P 1'
#
loop_
_entity.id
_entity.type
_entity.pdbx_description
1 polymer ?
#
loop_
_entity_poly.entity_id
_entity_poly.type
_entity_poly.pdbx_seq_one_letter_code
_entity_poly.pdbx_strand_id
1 'polypeptide(L)'
;IERERGITIFAKPTSVEWKNTRINIVDTPGHADFGGEVERILSMVDGVVLLVDAAEGPMPQTKFVTSKALALGLRPIVVLNKVDKGDAEPDRALNECFDLFASLDANDDQLDFPHMYASGRNGWADNELDGPRKDLTALFDLIVNHVPRPTQISRQDEDFRMLATTLGADAFVGRLLTGRVESGKLKVGATV
;
A
#
# COMPACT_ATOMS: atom_id res chain seq x y z
N ILE A 1 -12.31 -6.83 -18.77
CA ILE A 1 -12.61 -5.44 -18.37
C ILE A 1 -11.37 -4.77 -17.77
N GLU A 2 -10.70 -5.32 -16.73
CA GLU A 2 -9.47 -4.72 -16.17
C GLU A 2 -8.37 -4.55 -17.24
N ARG A 3 -8.10 -5.61 -18.04
CA ARG A 3 -7.10 -5.59 -19.11
C ARG A 3 -7.45 -4.61 -20.25
N GLU A 4 -8.72 -4.43 -20.53
CA GLU A 4 -9.21 -3.54 -21.59
C GLU A 4 -9.17 -2.07 -21.15
N ARG A 5 -9.40 -1.80 -19.86
CA ARG A 5 -9.45 -0.44 -19.30
C ARG A 5 -8.13 0.01 -18.68
N GLY A 6 -7.20 -0.93 -18.43
CA GLY A 6 -5.91 -0.65 -17.79
C GLY A 6 -6.01 -0.17 -16.35
N ILE A 7 -7.10 -0.52 -15.66
CA ILE A 7 -7.34 -0.11 -14.26
C ILE A 7 -7.56 -1.34 -13.38
N THR A 8 -7.13 -1.28 -12.13
CA THR A 8 -7.44 -2.27 -11.12
C THR A 8 -8.87 -2.06 -10.62
N ILE A 9 -9.71 -3.09 -10.70
CA ILE A 9 -11.09 -3.07 -10.20
C ILE A 9 -11.19 -3.78 -8.85
N PHE A 10 -10.57 -4.97 -8.75
CA PHE A 10 -10.53 -5.74 -7.51
C PHE A 10 -9.13 -5.75 -6.92
N ALA A 11 -9.07 -5.67 -5.60
CA ALA A 11 -7.83 -5.82 -4.87
C ALA A 11 -7.15 -7.16 -5.15
N LYS A 12 -5.83 -7.13 -5.35
CA LYS A 12 -5.02 -8.32 -5.63
C LYS A 12 -3.99 -8.51 -4.53
N PRO A 13 -4.21 -9.48 -3.64
CA PRO A 13 -3.21 -9.79 -2.63
C PRO A 13 -2.03 -10.54 -3.27
N THR A 14 -0.84 -10.14 -2.92
CA THR A 14 0.39 -10.87 -3.20
C THR A 14 1.29 -10.86 -1.98
N SER A 15 2.34 -11.66 -1.99
CA SER A 15 3.24 -11.77 -0.85
C SER A 15 4.67 -11.93 -1.34
N VAL A 16 5.59 -11.21 -0.72
CA VAL A 16 7.02 -11.31 -0.95
C VAL A 16 7.75 -11.60 0.36
N GLU A 17 8.83 -12.35 0.29
CA GLU A 17 9.72 -12.54 1.42
C GLU A 17 10.93 -11.62 1.26
N TRP A 18 11.12 -10.75 2.23
CA TRP A 18 12.24 -9.84 2.28
C TRP A 18 13.05 -10.05 3.57
N LYS A 19 14.27 -10.50 3.41
CA LYS A 19 15.09 -10.94 4.55
C LYS A 19 14.29 -11.96 5.40
N ASN A 20 14.02 -11.70 6.64
CA ASN A 20 13.24 -12.58 7.52
C ASN A 20 11.80 -12.10 7.74
N THR A 21 11.27 -11.28 6.83
CA THR A 21 9.94 -10.68 6.94
C THR A 21 9.10 -11.04 5.73
N ARG A 22 7.89 -11.54 5.96
CA ARG A 22 6.89 -11.67 4.91
C ARG A 22 6.10 -10.37 4.81
N ILE A 23 6.13 -9.75 3.63
CA ILE A 23 5.37 -8.56 3.31
C ILE A 23 4.17 -8.99 2.45
N ASN A 24 2.97 -8.80 2.98
CA ASN A 24 1.74 -9.01 2.24
C ASN A 24 1.34 -7.68 1.60
N ILE A 25 1.23 -7.66 0.30
CA ILE A 25 0.92 -6.48 -0.50
C ILE A 25 -0.49 -6.63 -1.06
N VAL A 26 -1.33 -5.63 -0.89
CA VAL A 26 -2.66 -5.58 -1.49
C VAL A 26 -2.69 -4.43 -2.48
N ASP A 27 -2.70 -4.76 -3.77
CA ASP A 27 -2.88 -3.78 -4.83
C ASP A 27 -4.32 -3.27 -4.80
N THR A 28 -4.48 -1.96 -4.60
CA THR A 28 -5.76 -1.32 -4.26
C THR A 28 -6.25 -0.49 -5.43
N PRO A 29 -7.54 -0.58 -5.82
CA PRO A 29 -8.11 0.32 -6.81
C PRO A 29 -7.92 1.79 -6.40
N GLY A 30 -7.45 2.63 -7.33
CA GLY A 30 -7.28 4.06 -7.08
C GLY A 30 -8.53 4.89 -7.34
N HIS A 31 -9.56 4.33 -8.00
CA HIS A 31 -10.72 5.09 -8.45
C HIS A 31 -11.77 5.26 -7.34
N ALA A 32 -12.33 6.48 -7.23
CA ALA A 32 -13.33 6.81 -6.18
C ALA A 32 -14.60 5.97 -6.26
N ASP A 33 -14.96 5.44 -7.44
CA ASP A 33 -16.10 4.53 -7.62
C ASP A 33 -15.99 3.23 -6.83
N PHE A 34 -14.76 2.86 -6.42
CA PHE A 34 -14.47 1.67 -5.62
C PHE A 34 -14.22 1.99 -4.13
N GLY A 35 -14.77 3.09 -3.62
CA GLY A 35 -14.54 3.58 -2.27
C GLY A 35 -14.77 2.55 -1.17
N GLY A 36 -15.80 1.73 -1.29
CA GLY A 36 -16.07 0.65 -0.33
C GLY A 36 -15.02 -0.47 -0.35
N GLU A 37 -14.40 -0.75 -1.49
CA GLU A 37 -13.27 -1.69 -1.59
C GLU A 37 -12.02 -1.10 -0.94
N VAL A 38 -11.72 0.16 -1.22
CA VAL A 38 -10.59 0.89 -0.63
C VAL A 38 -10.69 0.89 0.90
N GLU A 39 -11.85 1.23 1.47
CA GLU A 39 -12.04 1.24 2.94
C GLU A 39 -11.84 -0.14 3.57
N ARG A 40 -12.36 -1.19 2.93
CA ARG A 40 -12.17 -2.56 3.40
C ARG A 40 -10.70 -2.99 3.41
N ILE A 41 -9.95 -2.61 2.37
CA ILE A 41 -8.52 -2.93 2.29
C ILE A 41 -7.74 -2.15 3.34
N LEU A 42 -7.96 -0.85 3.42
CA LEU A 42 -7.25 0.01 4.38
C LEU A 42 -7.49 -0.43 5.84
N SER A 43 -8.64 -1.02 6.15
CA SER A 43 -8.93 -1.54 7.49
C SER A 43 -8.13 -2.80 7.87
N MET A 44 -7.54 -3.49 6.89
CA MET A 44 -6.79 -4.74 7.14
C MET A 44 -5.28 -4.63 6.95
N VAL A 45 -4.76 -3.45 6.62
CA VAL A 45 -3.32 -3.23 6.40
C VAL A 45 -2.67 -2.50 7.58
N ASP A 46 -1.36 -2.60 7.70
CA ASP A 46 -0.57 -1.96 8.75
C ASP A 46 0.13 -0.69 8.25
N GLY A 47 0.22 -0.50 6.95
CA GLY A 47 0.84 0.65 6.31
C GLY A 47 0.36 0.84 4.88
N VAL A 48 0.68 1.97 4.30
CA VAL A 48 0.31 2.36 2.94
C VAL A 48 1.52 2.87 2.19
N VAL A 49 1.71 2.37 0.98
CA VAL A 49 2.64 2.96 0.01
C VAL A 49 1.82 3.75 -1.00
N LEU A 50 1.96 5.07 -0.98
CA LEU A 50 1.28 5.99 -1.87
C LEU A 50 2.14 6.25 -3.09
N LEU A 51 1.71 5.73 -4.25
CA LEU A 51 2.40 5.96 -5.52
C LEU A 51 1.90 7.26 -6.17
N VAL A 52 2.82 8.16 -6.46
CA VAL A 52 2.53 9.45 -7.11
C VAL A 52 3.36 9.56 -8.39
N ASP A 53 2.72 9.89 -9.49
CA ASP A 53 3.42 10.19 -10.74
C ASP A 53 4.19 11.51 -10.59
N ALA A 54 5.51 11.49 -10.77
CA ALA A 54 6.36 12.66 -10.58
C ALA A 54 6.08 13.80 -11.58
N ALA A 55 5.43 13.52 -12.70
CA ALA A 55 5.03 14.54 -13.67
C ALA A 55 3.64 15.13 -13.35
N GLU A 56 2.70 14.30 -12.85
CA GLU A 56 1.31 14.71 -12.62
C GLU A 56 1.05 15.22 -11.19
N GLY A 57 1.83 14.75 -10.21
CA GLY A 57 1.57 15.00 -8.79
C GLY A 57 0.39 14.18 -8.25
N PRO A 58 -0.11 14.52 -7.04
CA PRO A 58 -1.23 13.81 -6.42
C PRO A 58 -2.55 14.17 -7.12
N MET A 59 -3.16 13.17 -7.73
CA MET A 59 -4.44 13.26 -8.46
C MET A 59 -5.65 13.20 -7.50
N PRO A 60 -6.87 13.55 -7.95
CA PRO A 60 -8.08 13.46 -7.11
C PRO A 60 -8.29 12.09 -6.45
N GLN A 61 -7.95 11.00 -7.16
CA GLN A 61 -8.01 9.64 -6.62
C GLN A 61 -7.01 9.46 -5.47
N THR A 62 -5.82 10.04 -5.59
CA THR A 62 -4.80 10.05 -4.54
C THR A 62 -5.36 10.72 -3.28
N LYS A 63 -6.00 11.87 -3.42
CA LYS A 63 -6.64 12.60 -2.32
C LYS A 63 -7.66 11.74 -1.58
N PHE A 64 -8.52 11.04 -2.32
CA PHE A 64 -9.54 10.18 -1.73
C PHE A 64 -8.93 9.05 -0.88
N VAL A 65 -7.99 8.28 -1.45
CA VAL A 65 -7.34 7.16 -0.75
C VAL A 65 -6.53 7.66 0.44
N THR A 66 -5.79 8.75 0.28
CA THR A 66 -4.99 9.36 1.35
C THR A 66 -5.87 9.82 2.52
N SER A 67 -6.98 10.49 2.26
CA SER A 67 -7.93 10.91 3.31
C SER A 67 -8.40 9.72 4.16
N LYS A 68 -8.72 8.60 3.52
CA LYS A 68 -9.15 7.38 4.23
C LYS A 68 -8.02 6.74 5.04
N ALA A 69 -6.81 6.69 4.47
CA ALA A 69 -5.64 6.14 5.15
C ALA A 69 -5.27 6.97 6.40
N LEU A 70 -5.24 8.30 6.28
CA LEU A 70 -4.93 9.21 7.39
C LEU A 70 -5.97 9.12 8.50
N ALA A 71 -7.26 9.05 8.15
CA ALA A 71 -8.36 8.89 9.12
C ALA A 71 -8.27 7.59 9.94
N LEU A 72 -7.67 6.54 9.39
CA LEU A 72 -7.38 5.27 10.08
C LEU A 72 -6.07 5.31 10.89
N GLY A 73 -5.38 6.44 10.94
CA GLY A 73 -4.11 6.60 11.63
C GLY A 73 -2.93 5.92 10.94
N LEU A 74 -3.08 5.51 9.68
CA LEU A 74 -1.97 4.94 8.93
C LEU A 74 -0.92 6.01 8.61
N ARG A 75 0.35 5.60 8.57
CA ARG A 75 1.51 6.44 8.26
C ARG A 75 2.00 6.10 6.86
N PRO A 76 1.67 6.91 5.83
CA PRO A 76 2.03 6.63 4.46
C PRO A 76 3.54 6.71 4.20
N ILE A 77 4.01 5.88 3.27
CA ILE A 77 5.29 6.05 2.57
C ILE A 77 4.95 6.63 1.20
N VAL A 78 5.53 7.76 0.82
CA VAL A 78 5.31 8.36 -0.50
C VAL A 78 6.39 7.87 -1.47
N VAL A 79 5.98 7.34 -2.61
CA VAL A 79 6.89 6.94 -3.68
C VAL A 79 6.60 7.76 -4.93
N LEU A 80 7.50 8.68 -5.24
CA LEU A 80 7.49 9.48 -6.46
C LEU A 80 7.95 8.61 -7.62
N ASN A 81 6.99 8.07 -8.36
CA ASN A 81 7.23 7.13 -9.45
C ASN A 81 7.36 7.84 -10.78
N LYS A 82 7.95 7.15 -11.74
CA LYS A 82 8.18 7.63 -13.10
C LYS A 82 9.15 8.84 -13.18
N VAL A 83 10.08 8.95 -12.25
CA VAL A 83 11.11 10.02 -12.26
C VAL A 83 12.09 9.91 -13.44
N ASP A 84 12.00 8.83 -14.23
CA ASP A 84 12.73 8.62 -15.47
C ASP A 84 12.09 9.33 -16.68
N LYS A 85 10.90 9.90 -16.55
CA LYS A 85 10.27 10.70 -17.61
C LYS A 85 10.95 12.06 -17.77
N GLY A 86 10.96 12.58 -19.00
CA GLY A 86 11.55 13.89 -19.29
C GLY A 86 10.77 15.09 -18.76
N ASP A 87 9.51 14.90 -18.38
CA ASP A 87 8.59 15.88 -17.80
C ASP A 87 8.39 15.70 -16.28
N ALA A 88 9.19 14.84 -15.66
CA ALA A 88 9.11 14.60 -14.22
C ALA A 88 9.61 15.81 -13.43
N GLU A 89 8.83 16.22 -12.43
CA GLU A 89 9.13 17.29 -11.47
C GLU A 89 9.00 16.78 -10.02
N PRO A 90 9.92 15.90 -9.55
CA PRO A 90 9.78 15.22 -8.28
C PRO A 90 9.62 16.15 -7.08
N ASP A 91 10.38 17.24 -7.02
CA ASP A 91 10.33 18.21 -5.92
C ASP A 91 8.96 18.92 -5.86
N ARG A 92 8.38 19.26 -7.01
CA ARG A 92 7.03 19.81 -7.07
C ARG A 92 6.00 18.79 -6.58
N ALA A 93 6.07 17.55 -7.08
CA ALA A 93 5.15 16.49 -6.70
C ALA A 93 5.24 16.15 -5.20
N LEU A 94 6.44 16.20 -4.61
CA LEU A 94 6.65 16.00 -3.17
C LEU A 94 6.01 17.12 -2.35
N ASN A 95 6.21 18.38 -2.74
CA ASN A 95 5.59 19.54 -2.07
C ASN A 95 4.06 19.46 -2.16
N GLU A 96 3.51 19.10 -3.32
CA GLU A 96 2.06 18.90 -3.49
C GLU A 96 1.50 17.77 -2.62
N CYS A 97 2.29 16.70 -2.38
CA CYS A 97 1.91 15.66 -1.43
C CYS A 97 1.88 16.18 0.01
N PHE A 98 2.86 16.98 0.40
CA PHE A 98 2.88 17.62 1.72
C PHE A 98 1.67 18.54 1.92
N ASP A 99 1.40 19.41 0.95
CA ASP A 99 0.23 20.31 0.97
C ASP A 99 -1.08 19.51 1.03
N LEU A 100 -1.17 18.40 0.28
CA LEU A 100 -2.31 17.51 0.33
C LEU A 100 -2.52 16.95 1.74
N PHE A 101 -1.48 16.40 2.37
CA PHE A 101 -1.57 15.82 3.71
C PHE A 101 -1.97 16.87 4.75
N ALA A 102 -1.36 18.07 4.69
CA ALA A 102 -1.73 19.20 5.53
C ALA A 102 -3.19 19.62 5.34
N SER A 103 -3.69 19.64 4.09
CA SER A 103 -5.09 19.94 3.78
C SER A 103 -6.10 18.88 4.25
N LEU A 104 -5.63 17.69 4.60
CA LEU A 104 -6.41 16.55 5.11
C LEU A 104 -6.27 16.37 6.62
N ASP A 105 -5.78 17.41 7.34
CA ASP A 105 -5.58 17.40 8.78
C ASP A 105 -4.67 16.26 9.29
N ALA A 106 -3.64 15.92 8.50
CA ALA A 106 -2.63 14.95 8.93
C ALA A 106 -1.93 15.44 10.21
N ASN A 107 -1.68 14.53 11.14
CA ASN A 107 -0.91 14.83 12.35
C ASN A 107 0.60 14.88 12.04
N ASP A 108 1.40 15.31 13.04
CA ASP A 108 2.85 15.50 12.87
C ASP A 108 3.55 14.21 12.41
N ASP A 109 3.19 13.05 12.97
CA ASP A 109 3.74 11.74 12.58
C ASP A 109 3.41 11.37 11.12
N GLN A 110 2.26 11.83 10.62
CA GLN A 110 1.83 11.60 9.25
C GLN A 110 2.42 12.61 8.27
N LEU A 111 2.71 13.83 8.72
CA LEU A 111 3.40 14.86 7.94
C LEU A 111 4.90 14.57 7.79
N ASP A 112 5.50 13.87 8.77
CA ASP A 112 6.89 13.38 8.70
C ASP A 112 6.96 12.05 7.92
N PHE A 113 6.33 12.00 6.76
CA PHE A 113 6.31 10.80 5.93
C PHE A 113 7.65 10.59 5.20
N PRO A 114 8.19 9.39 5.21
CA PRO A 114 9.33 9.04 4.37
C PRO A 114 8.91 9.02 2.90
N HIS A 115 9.83 9.43 2.02
CA HIS A 115 9.61 9.40 0.58
C HIS A 115 10.77 8.73 -0.16
N MET A 116 10.50 8.29 -1.39
CA MET A 116 11.48 7.69 -2.29
C MET A 116 11.21 8.11 -3.73
N TYR A 117 12.25 8.04 -4.53
CA TYR A 117 12.20 8.22 -5.98
C TYR A 117 12.23 6.85 -6.67
N ALA A 118 11.38 6.65 -7.67
CA ALA A 118 11.27 5.33 -8.29
C ALA A 118 11.00 5.41 -9.80
N SER A 119 11.40 4.34 -10.48
CA SER A 119 10.90 3.99 -11.80
C SER A 119 10.41 2.55 -11.78
N GLY A 120 9.11 2.37 -11.59
CA GLY A 120 8.49 1.04 -11.59
C GLY A 120 8.69 0.29 -12.91
N ARG A 121 8.77 1.01 -14.03
CA ARG A 121 9.07 0.44 -15.33
C ARG A 121 10.46 -0.17 -15.40
N ASN A 122 11.45 0.49 -14.79
CA ASN A 122 12.85 0.07 -14.80
C ASN A 122 13.21 -0.77 -13.56
N GLY A 123 12.27 -0.97 -12.61
CA GLY A 123 12.40 -1.87 -11.47
C GLY A 123 13.35 -1.38 -10.38
N TRP A 124 13.40 -0.07 -10.12
CA TRP A 124 14.24 0.48 -9.06
C TRP A 124 13.52 1.54 -8.22
N ALA A 125 13.97 1.70 -6.98
CA ALA A 125 13.63 2.79 -6.08
C ALA A 125 14.86 3.20 -5.27
N ASP A 126 15.00 4.49 -4.98
CA ASP A 126 16.14 5.06 -4.26
C ASP A 126 15.70 6.17 -3.32
N ASN A 127 16.45 6.39 -2.24
CA ASN A 127 16.21 7.48 -1.30
C ASN A 127 16.57 8.85 -1.88
N GLU A 128 17.46 8.87 -2.88
CA GLU A 128 17.96 10.08 -3.52
C GLU A 128 17.66 10.06 -5.02
N LEU A 129 17.32 11.23 -5.56
CA LEU A 129 17.01 11.36 -6.99
C LEU A 129 18.20 10.94 -7.88
N ASP A 130 19.43 11.24 -7.44
CA ASP A 130 20.68 10.91 -8.13
C ASP A 130 21.33 9.61 -7.60
N GLY A 131 20.57 8.80 -6.87
CA GLY A 131 21.03 7.54 -6.30
C GLY A 131 21.40 6.47 -7.34
N PRO A 132 21.92 5.33 -6.90
CA PRO A 132 22.47 4.29 -7.79
C PRO A 132 21.45 3.58 -8.68
N ARG A 133 20.15 3.73 -8.45
CA ARG A 133 19.04 3.20 -9.27
C ARG A 133 19.17 1.72 -9.61
N LYS A 134 19.51 0.87 -8.63
CA LYS A 134 19.84 -0.54 -8.87
C LYS A 134 18.61 -1.43 -8.93
N ASP A 135 17.82 -1.43 -7.87
CA ASP A 135 16.69 -2.34 -7.66
C ASP A 135 15.70 -1.78 -6.61
N LEU A 136 14.81 -2.61 -6.09
CA LEU A 136 13.81 -2.22 -5.08
C LEU A 136 14.26 -2.48 -3.64
N THR A 137 15.54 -2.79 -3.39
CA THR A 137 16.07 -3.09 -2.05
C THR A 137 15.77 -1.98 -1.05
N ALA A 138 16.04 -0.72 -1.43
CA ALA A 138 15.81 0.43 -0.56
C ALA A 138 14.33 0.60 -0.18
N LEU A 139 13.41 0.33 -1.12
CA LEU A 139 11.97 0.38 -0.86
C LEU A 139 11.53 -0.70 0.14
N PHE A 140 11.96 -1.94 -0.05
CA PHE A 140 11.61 -3.02 0.88
C PHE A 140 12.22 -2.81 2.26
N ASP A 141 13.44 -2.29 2.34
CA ASP A 141 14.06 -1.93 3.62
C ASP A 141 13.28 -0.80 4.31
N LEU A 142 12.86 0.22 3.58
CA LEU A 142 12.03 1.29 4.11
C LEU A 142 10.68 0.76 4.63
N ILE A 143 9.99 -0.08 3.86
CA ILE A 143 8.71 -0.68 4.28
C ILE A 143 8.88 -1.44 5.60
N VAL A 144 9.88 -2.32 5.70
CA VAL A 144 10.10 -3.13 6.91
C VAL A 144 10.47 -2.28 8.13
N ASN A 145 11.16 -1.16 7.94
CA ASN A 145 11.58 -0.27 9.02
C ASN A 145 10.49 0.72 9.44
N HIS A 146 9.66 1.18 8.52
CA HIS A 146 8.66 2.24 8.78
C HIS A 146 7.29 1.67 9.18
N VAL A 147 6.82 0.62 8.50
CA VAL A 147 5.51 0.04 8.77
C VAL A 147 5.54 -0.70 10.11
N PRO A 148 4.63 -0.40 11.05
CA PRO A 148 4.62 -1.07 12.34
C PRO A 148 4.29 -2.55 12.19
N ARG A 149 4.82 -3.36 13.12
CA ARG A 149 4.46 -4.78 13.18
C ARG A 149 2.99 -4.95 13.51
N PRO A 150 2.32 -5.97 12.94
CA PRO A 150 0.93 -6.25 13.27
C PRO A 150 0.73 -6.45 14.79
N THR A 151 -0.18 -5.72 15.38
CA THR A 151 -0.51 -5.82 16.83
C THR A 151 -1.10 -7.19 17.18
N GLN A 152 -1.69 -7.88 16.20
CA GLN A 152 -2.28 -9.23 16.33
C GLN A 152 -1.26 -10.31 16.70
N ILE A 153 0.04 -10.07 16.51
CA ILE A 153 1.10 -11.01 16.92
C ILE A 153 1.03 -11.29 18.43
N SER A 154 0.67 -10.31 19.26
CA SER A 154 0.53 -10.49 20.71
C SER A 154 -0.65 -11.39 21.09
N ARG A 155 -1.61 -11.60 20.16
CA ARG A 155 -2.83 -12.37 20.37
C ARG A 155 -2.82 -13.74 19.69
N GLN A 156 -1.64 -14.22 19.30
CA GLN A 156 -1.49 -15.48 18.54
C GLN A 156 -1.88 -16.75 19.32
N ASP A 157 -1.94 -16.68 20.65
CA ASP A 157 -2.29 -17.82 21.51
C ASP A 157 -3.76 -17.78 21.96
N GLU A 158 -4.56 -16.80 21.49
CA GLU A 158 -6.01 -16.74 21.66
C GLU A 158 -6.71 -17.63 20.63
N ASP A 159 -8.05 -17.72 20.74
CA ASP A 159 -8.89 -18.39 19.76
C ASP A 159 -8.75 -17.75 18.37
N PHE A 160 -8.78 -18.57 17.33
CA PHE A 160 -8.70 -18.07 15.95
C PHE A 160 -9.91 -17.19 15.61
N ARG A 161 -9.62 -15.98 15.15
CA ARG A 161 -10.59 -15.04 14.61
C ARG A 161 -10.02 -14.38 13.35
N MET A 162 -10.83 -14.32 12.32
CA MET A 162 -10.49 -13.66 11.06
C MET A 162 -11.62 -12.76 10.61
N LEU A 163 -11.28 -11.54 10.21
CA LEU A 163 -12.18 -10.63 9.53
C LEU A 163 -12.02 -10.82 8.01
N ALA A 164 -12.99 -11.45 7.37
CA ALA A 164 -13.03 -11.57 5.91
C ALA A 164 -13.56 -10.29 5.30
N THR A 165 -12.76 -9.64 4.46
CA THR A 165 -13.08 -8.34 3.85
C THR A 165 -13.38 -8.44 2.37
N THR A 166 -12.78 -9.41 1.67
CA THR A 166 -12.94 -9.57 0.23
C THR A 166 -13.38 -10.98 -0.11
N LEU A 167 -14.40 -11.07 -0.96
CA LEU A 167 -14.91 -12.32 -1.53
C LEU A 167 -14.39 -12.47 -2.97
N GLY A 168 -13.70 -13.55 -3.22
CA GLY A 168 -13.25 -13.95 -4.55
C GLY A 168 -13.84 -15.29 -4.97
N ALA A 169 -13.52 -15.71 -6.18
CA ALA A 169 -13.82 -17.04 -6.69
C ALA A 169 -12.65 -17.54 -7.56
N ASP A 170 -12.36 -18.80 -7.42
CA ASP A 170 -11.41 -19.54 -8.25
C ASP A 170 -12.12 -20.74 -8.88
N ALA A 171 -11.78 -21.05 -10.12
CA ALA A 171 -12.47 -22.11 -10.87
C ALA A 171 -12.24 -23.52 -10.29
N PHE A 172 -11.14 -23.72 -9.55
CA PHE A 172 -10.75 -25.01 -8.99
C PHE A 172 -11.14 -25.15 -7.51
N VAL A 173 -10.82 -24.15 -6.68
CA VAL A 173 -11.07 -24.21 -5.23
C VAL A 173 -12.39 -23.57 -4.81
N GLY A 174 -13.11 -22.91 -5.72
CA GLY A 174 -14.40 -22.31 -5.45
C GLY A 174 -14.32 -20.93 -4.82
N ARG A 175 -15.10 -20.68 -3.76
CA ARG A 175 -15.15 -19.37 -3.10
C ARG A 175 -13.88 -19.12 -2.27
N LEU A 176 -13.31 -17.92 -2.43
CA LEU A 176 -12.14 -17.46 -1.70
C LEU A 176 -12.56 -16.33 -0.76
N LEU A 177 -12.13 -16.40 0.48
CA LEU A 177 -12.25 -15.33 1.45
C LEU A 177 -10.86 -14.80 1.76
N THR A 178 -10.64 -13.51 1.49
CA THR A 178 -9.41 -12.81 1.86
C THR A 178 -9.70 -11.87 3.02
N GLY A 179 -8.81 -11.82 3.99
CA GLY A 179 -9.00 -10.97 5.14
C GLY A 179 -7.83 -11.02 6.11
N ARG A 180 -8.01 -10.39 7.26
CA ARG A 180 -7.01 -10.28 8.32
C ARG A 180 -7.31 -11.27 9.46
N VAL A 181 -6.27 -11.98 9.89
CA VAL A 181 -6.33 -12.77 11.14
C VAL A 181 -6.19 -11.81 12.31
N GLU A 182 -7.23 -11.71 13.14
CA GLU A 182 -7.29 -10.80 14.28
C GLU A 182 -6.73 -11.42 15.56
N SER A 183 -6.82 -12.74 15.69
CA SER A 183 -6.23 -13.50 16.78
C SER A 183 -6.05 -14.96 16.42
N GLY A 184 -5.25 -15.68 17.21
CA GLY A 184 -5.01 -17.11 17.04
C GLY A 184 -4.09 -17.44 15.85
N LYS A 185 -4.10 -18.71 15.48
CA LYS A 185 -3.29 -19.29 14.40
C LYS A 185 -4.14 -20.16 13.50
N LEU A 186 -3.94 -20.06 12.20
CA LEU A 186 -4.57 -20.93 11.22
C LEU A 186 -3.51 -21.76 10.49
N LYS A 187 -3.68 -23.07 10.46
CA LYS A 187 -2.80 -23.98 9.68
C LYS A 187 -3.44 -24.27 8.32
N VAL A 188 -2.60 -24.40 7.31
CA VAL A 188 -3.05 -24.86 5.99
C VAL A 188 -3.75 -26.21 6.12
N GLY A 189 -4.93 -26.34 5.50
CA GLY A 189 -5.76 -27.54 5.55
C GLY A 189 -6.65 -27.69 6.80
N ALA A 190 -6.62 -26.73 7.73
CA ALA A 190 -7.56 -26.73 8.85
C ALA A 190 -8.96 -26.33 8.39
N THR A 191 -9.97 -26.90 9.02
CA THR A 191 -11.38 -26.47 8.90
C THR A 191 -11.67 -25.45 9.98
N VAL A 192 -12.34 -24.36 9.63
CA VAL A 192 -12.72 -23.25 10.53
C VAL A 192 -14.22 -22.99 10.41
#